data_54554397fd8157d6c8ff22e5a11171b3
#
_entry.id   54554397fd8157d6c8ff22e5a11171b3
#
_cell.length_a   1.000
_cell.length_b   1.000
_cell.length_c   1.000
_cell.angle_alpha   90.00
_cell.angle_beta   90.00
_cell.angle_gamma   90.00
#
_symmetry.space_group_name_H-M   'P 1'
#
loop_
_entity.id
_entity.type
_entity.pdbx_description
1 polymer ?
#
loop_
_entity_poly.entity_id
_entity_poly.type
_entity_poly.pdbx_seq_one_letter_code
_entity_poly.pdbx_strand_id
1 'polypeptide(L)'
;MNEPAVKLIVSQLGARMHYAVPRMLHAQGRLQRFYTDICATKGWPKLLRAVPGGVMPTALRRLTGRVPFAVPESAVVTFPSVGVGFGMRRARAKTPTEQTEAHLWAGRELSRHLVRHVQCNGVGEAGAVYGFSGECLEALVGMRALGLKTVVEQIVAPKLILDSLVLEEEDRFPGWSAVSAFDGLSADYAAREREEWAAADLIVCGSRFVRDGVLANGVDPARCVVVPYGVDIHPSGSPRRRRTGPLRVLTVGGVGLRKGTPYVLQAARRLGALAEFRMVGACDVVGPARAALTDAVTLAGAVPRAEIAAHYAWADVFLLPSICEGSATVVYEALAAGLPVVTTPNAGSVVRDGLDGFVVPIRDVDGIEAALAALAGDADLYERCSLNAWARARDFDLPAYGRRLTEAIDGAPAPVLSAPHAAAV
;
A
#
# COMPACT_ATOMS: atom_id res chain seq x y z
N MET A 1 4.13 27.01 -26.01
CA MET A 1 2.78 26.95 -25.39
C MET A 1 2.72 25.64 -24.63
N ASN A 2 2.58 25.68 -23.29
CA ASN A 2 2.40 24.42 -22.55
C ASN A 2 1.07 23.80 -23.01
N GLU A 3 1.11 22.57 -23.47
CA GLU A 3 -0.13 21.81 -23.70
C GLU A 3 -0.96 21.82 -22.41
N PRO A 4 -2.30 21.95 -22.52
CA PRO A 4 -3.14 21.96 -21.35
C PRO A 4 -2.99 20.63 -20.60
N ALA A 5 -2.79 20.70 -19.30
CA ALA A 5 -2.60 19.53 -18.45
C ALA A 5 -3.77 18.53 -18.59
N VAL A 6 -3.48 17.28 -18.89
CA VAL A 6 -4.48 16.23 -19.15
C VAL A 6 -5.34 16.00 -17.92
N LYS A 7 -6.67 16.10 -18.04
CA LYS A 7 -7.61 15.70 -16.98
C LYS A 7 -7.85 14.19 -17.00
N LEU A 8 -8.09 13.61 -15.82
CA LEU A 8 -8.21 12.16 -15.65
C LEU A 8 -9.58 11.75 -15.11
N ILE A 9 -10.07 10.66 -15.66
CA ILE A 9 -11.07 9.80 -15.02
C ILE A 9 -10.32 8.83 -14.12
N VAL A 10 -10.73 8.70 -12.85
CA VAL A 10 -10.15 7.71 -11.91
C VAL A 10 -11.18 6.65 -11.57
N SER A 11 -10.82 5.37 -11.68
CA SER A 11 -11.61 4.22 -11.23
C SER A 11 -10.91 3.53 -10.06
N GLN A 12 -11.59 3.41 -8.92
CA GLN A 12 -11.01 2.79 -7.72
C GLN A 12 -12.08 2.04 -6.93
N LEU A 13 -11.83 0.76 -6.68
CA LEU A 13 -12.63 -0.06 -5.78
C LEU A 13 -12.21 0.18 -4.32
N GLY A 14 -13.15 0.54 -3.47
CA GLY A 14 -12.89 0.81 -2.06
C GLY A 14 -12.12 2.10 -1.79
N ALA A 15 -11.63 2.22 -0.55
CA ALA A 15 -10.98 3.45 -0.06
C ALA A 15 -9.45 3.32 0.00
N ARG A 16 -8.83 2.81 -1.07
CA ARG A 16 -7.37 2.63 -1.14
C ARG A 16 -6.64 3.93 -0.84
N MET A 17 -5.63 3.86 0.04
CA MET A 17 -4.82 5.01 0.48
C MET A 17 -5.67 6.25 0.84
N HIS A 18 -6.86 6.04 1.42
CA HIS A 18 -7.81 7.12 1.74
C HIS A 18 -8.11 8.02 0.54
N TYR A 19 -8.26 7.41 -0.64
CA TYR A 19 -8.52 8.11 -1.90
C TYR A 19 -7.40 9.11 -2.29
N ALA A 20 -6.12 8.77 -2.01
CA ALA A 20 -4.99 9.67 -2.27
C ALA A 20 -4.96 10.13 -3.73
N VAL A 21 -5.08 9.20 -4.70
CA VAL A 21 -5.01 9.54 -6.13
C VAL A 21 -6.09 10.54 -6.56
N PRO A 22 -7.41 10.31 -6.35
CA PRO A 22 -8.41 11.31 -6.72
C PRO A 22 -8.27 12.62 -5.93
N ARG A 23 -7.81 12.59 -4.68
CA ARG A 23 -7.55 13.80 -3.87
C ARG A 23 -6.44 14.65 -4.47
N MET A 24 -5.29 14.04 -4.80
CA MET A 24 -4.14 14.73 -5.41
C MET A 24 -4.49 15.33 -6.76
N LEU A 25 -5.15 14.55 -7.62
CA LEU A 25 -5.55 15.02 -8.95
C LEU A 25 -6.58 16.14 -8.85
N HIS A 26 -7.49 16.09 -7.87
CA HIS A 26 -8.41 17.21 -7.63
C HIS A 26 -7.68 18.47 -7.18
N ALA A 27 -6.76 18.36 -6.22
CA ALA A 27 -5.97 19.48 -5.73
C ALA A 27 -5.13 20.17 -6.84
N GLN A 28 -4.77 19.41 -7.88
CA GLN A 28 -4.05 19.91 -9.05
C GLN A 28 -4.98 20.37 -10.21
N GLY A 29 -6.30 20.33 -10.02
CA GLY A 29 -7.27 20.66 -11.09
C GLY A 29 -7.34 19.62 -12.22
N ARG A 30 -6.77 18.43 -12.01
CA ARG A 30 -6.65 17.37 -13.02
C ARG A 30 -7.68 16.25 -12.90
N LEU A 31 -8.52 16.24 -11.88
CA LEU A 31 -9.59 15.26 -11.73
C LEU A 31 -10.81 15.67 -12.55
N GLN A 32 -11.18 14.90 -13.57
CA GLN A 32 -12.44 15.06 -14.29
C GLN A 32 -13.60 14.40 -13.56
N ARG A 33 -13.44 13.10 -13.22
CA ARG A 33 -14.42 12.32 -12.47
C ARG A 33 -13.74 11.20 -11.70
N PHE A 34 -14.30 10.90 -10.54
CA PHE A 34 -13.91 9.80 -9.70
C PHE A 34 -15.03 8.77 -9.60
N TYR A 35 -14.77 7.55 -10.07
CA TYR A 35 -15.69 6.42 -10.04
C TYR A 35 -15.28 5.45 -8.93
N THR A 36 -16.26 5.08 -8.07
CA THR A 36 -16.01 4.10 -7.01
C THR A 36 -17.27 3.27 -6.73
N ASP A 37 -17.11 2.19 -5.99
CA ASP A 37 -18.20 1.31 -5.59
C ASP A 37 -19.19 2.02 -4.67
N ILE A 38 -18.73 2.42 -3.48
CA ILE A 38 -19.56 3.04 -2.45
C ILE A 38 -18.71 3.96 -1.56
N CYS A 39 -19.18 5.16 -1.26
CA CYS A 39 -18.55 6.07 -0.33
C CYS A 39 -19.59 6.78 0.55
N ALA A 40 -19.16 7.35 1.68
CA ALA A 40 -20.04 7.97 2.67
C ALA A 40 -20.41 9.42 2.36
N THR A 41 -19.99 9.96 1.22
CA THR A 41 -20.33 11.34 0.82
C THR A 41 -21.48 11.41 -0.18
N LYS A 42 -21.92 10.27 -0.77
CA LYS A 42 -22.92 10.25 -1.83
C LYS A 42 -23.97 9.16 -1.64
N GLY A 43 -25.21 9.48 -2.04
CA GLY A 43 -26.35 8.56 -1.96
C GLY A 43 -26.75 8.23 -0.52
N TRP A 44 -27.40 7.07 -0.33
CA TRP A 44 -27.89 6.63 0.98
C TRP A 44 -26.81 6.47 2.05
N PRO A 45 -25.52 6.12 1.75
CA PRO A 45 -24.48 6.01 2.78
C PRO A 45 -24.18 7.33 3.48
N LYS A 46 -24.49 8.48 2.84
CA LYS A 46 -24.35 9.81 3.45
C LYS A 46 -25.19 9.94 4.71
N LEU A 47 -26.38 9.32 4.74
CA LEU A 47 -27.28 9.34 5.88
C LEU A 47 -26.70 8.61 7.11
N LEU A 48 -25.85 7.61 6.91
CA LEU A 48 -25.22 6.88 8.00
C LEU A 48 -24.31 7.78 8.86
N ARG A 49 -23.79 8.86 8.32
CA ARG A 49 -22.91 9.79 9.06
C ARG A 49 -23.66 10.54 10.18
N ALA A 50 -24.97 10.61 10.11
CA ALA A 50 -25.81 11.21 11.16
C ALA A 50 -26.09 10.23 12.32
N VAL A 51 -25.76 8.94 12.17
CA VAL A 51 -26.04 7.91 13.20
C VAL A 51 -24.84 7.79 14.12
N PRO A 52 -25.02 7.83 15.46
CA PRO A 52 -23.91 7.63 16.41
C PRO A 52 -23.19 6.29 16.20
N GLY A 53 -21.86 6.33 16.12
CA GLY A 53 -21.04 5.13 15.82
C GLY A 53 -21.18 3.98 16.81
N GLY A 54 -21.56 4.25 18.07
CA GLY A 54 -21.73 3.25 19.12
C GLY A 54 -22.89 2.27 18.89
N VAL A 55 -23.91 2.67 18.13
CA VAL A 55 -25.10 1.82 17.80
C VAL A 55 -24.99 1.17 16.42
N MET A 56 -23.91 1.45 15.68
CA MET A 56 -23.76 0.99 14.31
C MET A 56 -23.04 -0.36 14.23
N PRO A 57 -23.53 -1.34 13.43
CA PRO A 57 -22.77 -2.54 13.10
C PRO A 57 -21.40 -2.20 12.51
N THR A 58 -20.38 -2.98 12.80
CA THR A 58 -18.98 -2.72 12.39
C THR A 58 -18.83 -2.48 10.88
N ALA A 59 -19.59 -3.21 10.06
CA ALA A 59 -19.55 -3.04 8.60
C ALA A 59 -20.03 -1.65 8.17
N LEU A 60 -21.13 -1.17 8.76
CA LEU A 60 -21.68 0.18 8.46
C LEU A 60 -20.78 1.27 9.03
N ARG A 61 -20.20 1.06 10.20
CA ARG A 61 -19.21 1.97 10.79
C ARG A 61 -17.96 2.10 9.92
N ARG A 62 -17.48 0.99 9.30
CA ARG A 62 -16.38 1.05 8.32
C ARG A 62 -16.76 1.83 7.08
N LEU A 63 -18.01 1.74 6.65
CA LEU A 63 -18.49 2.50 5.49
C LEU A 63 -18.51 4.01 5.76
N THR A 64 -18.87 4.47 6.97
CA THR A 64 -18.83 5.90 7.32
C THR A 64 -17.44 6.52 7.24
N GLY A 65 -16.37 5.71 7.35
CA GLY A 65 -14.98 6.12 7.15
C GLY A 65 -14.54 6.22 5.69
N ARG A 66 -15.36 5.77 4.73
CA ARG A 66 -15.05 5.87 3.29
C ARG A 66 -15.41 7.25 2.75
N VAL A 67 -14.61 8.25 3.10
CA VAL A 67 -14.81 9.65 2.72
C VAL A 67 -13.67 10.08 1.79
N PRO A 68 -13.93 10.39 0.50
CA PRO A 68 -12.94 10.99 -0.39
C PRO A 68 -12.77 12.47 -0.01
N PHE A 69 -11.93 12.71 0.98
CA PHE A 69 -11.66 14.05 1.52
C PHE A 69 -11.24 15.01 0.41
N ALA A 70 -11.71 16.26 0.47
CA ALA A 70 -11.40 17.32 -0.48
C ALA A 70 -11.77 17.04 -1.96
N VAL A 71 -12.46 15.93 -2.28
CA VAL A 71 -13.03 15.70 -3.60
C VAL A 71 -14.50 16.14 -3.57
N PRO A 72 -14.96 17.09 -4.41
CA PRO A 72 -16.33 17.57 -4.41
C PRO A 72 -17.30 16.45 -4.83
N GLU A 73 -18.48 16.42 -4.20
CA GLU A 73 -19.50 15.40 -4.46
C GLU A 73 -19.92 15.34 -5.94
N SER A 74 -19.87 16.48 -6.65
CA SER A 74 -20.17 16.59 -8.09
C SER A 74 -19.18 15.81 -8.96
N ALA A 75 -17.92 15.66 -8.53
CA ALA A 75 -16.91 14.91 -9.25
C ALA A 75 -16.94 13.40 -8.94
N VAL A 76 -17.73 12.96 -7.94
CA VAL A 76 -17.81 11.56 -7.53
C VAL A 76 -19.01 10.87 -8.16
N VAL A 77 -18.78 9.70 -8.75
CA VAL A 77 -19.82 8.77 -9.25
C VAL A 77 -19.71 7.47 -8.48
N THR A 78 -20.80 6.99 -7.89
CA THR A 78 -20.82 5.76 -7.10
C THR A 78 -21.80 4.75 -7.67
N PHE A 79 -21.48 3.47 -7.48
CA PHE A 79 -22.34 2.34 -7.84
C PHE A 79 -22.60 1.48 -6.58
N PRO A 80 -23.52 1.91 -5.69
CA PRO A 80 -23.72 1.27 -4.41
C PRO A 80 -24.10 -0.22 -4.48
N SER A 81 -24.77 -0.64 -5.55
CA SER A 81 -25.07 -2.07 -5.80
C SER A 81 -23.81 -2.92 -5.91
N VAL A 82 -22.75 -2.39 -6.55
CA VAL A 82 -21.44 -3.06 -6.64
C VAL A 82 -20.81 -3.15 -5.25
N GLY A 83 -20.79 -2.04 -4.50
CA GLY A 83 -20.21 -2.00 -3.16
C GLY A 83 -20.90 -2.94 -2.17
N VAL A 84 -22.23 -2.97 -2.17
CA VAL A 84 -23.02 -3.89 -1.33
C VAL A 84 -22.76 -5.35 -1.77
N GLY A 85 -22.84 -5.64 -3.08
CA GLY A 85 -22.58 -6.98 -3.62
C GLY A 85 -21.18 -7.48 -3.29
N PHE A 86 -20.18 -6.61 -3.38
CA PHE A 86 -18.80 -6.93 -3.00
C PHE A 86 -18.66 -7.21 -1.51
N GLY A 87 -19.25 -6.35 -0.66
CA GLY A 87 -19.25 -6.55 0.79
C GLY A 87 -19.88 -7.87 1.21
N MET A 88 -21.01 -8.25 0.57
CA MET A 88 -21.70 -9.52 0.84
C MET A 88 -20.87 -10.74 0.41
N ARG A 89 -20.23 -10.69 -0.78
CA ARG A 89 -19.36 -11.76 -1.27
C ARG A 89 -18.14 -11.95 -0.36
N ARG A 90 -17.48 -10.85 0.00
CA ARG A 90 -16.34 -10.89 0.92
C ARG A 90 -16.69 -11.40 2.32
N ALA A 91 -17.87 -11.07 2.83
CA ALA A 91 -18.32 -11.56 4.13
C ALA A 91 -18.59 -13.09 4.15
N ARG A 92 -18.91 -13.65 2.98
CA ARG A 92 -19.13 -15.10 2.81
C ARG A 92 -17.86 -15.85 2.45
N ALA A 93 -16.88 -15.19 1.88
CA ALA A 93 -15.62 -15.79 1.43
C ALA A 93 -14.79 -16.30 2.63
N LYS A 94 -14.47 -17.59 2.62
CA LYS A 94 -13.69 -18.29 3.66
C LYS A 94 -12.29 -18.66 3.18
N THR A 95 -12.08 -18.69 1.88
CA THR A 95 -10.82 -19.08 1.24
C THR A 95 -10.23 -17.92 0.43
N PRO A 96 -8.90 -17.91 0.15
CA PRO A 96 -8.30 -16.94 -0.76
C PRO A 96 -8.95 -16.95 -2.14
N THR A 97 -9.28 -18.13 -2.67
CA THR A 97 -9.97 -18.28 -3.96
C THR A 97 -11.30 -17.54 -4.01
N GLU A 98 -12.15 -17.71 -2.97
CA GLU A 98 -13.43 -17.01 -2.88
C GLU A 98 -13.25 -15.49 -2.70
N GLN A 99 -12.18 -15.08 -2.01
CA GLN A 99 -11.83 -13.65 -1.88
C GLN A 99 -11.40 -13.05 -3.21
N THR A 100 -10.58 -13.77 -3.98
CA THR A 100 -10.15 -13.39 -5.32
C THR A 100 -11.32 -13.34 -6.28
N GLU A 101 -12.21 -14.33 -6.26
CA GLU A 101 -13.44 -14.32 -7.06
C GLU A 101 -14.30 -13.08 -6.76
N ALA A 102 -14.52 -12.77 -5.48
CA ALA A 102 -15.27 -11.58 -5.08
C ALA A 102 -14.63 -10.29 -5.57
N HIS A 103 -13.30 -10.19 -5.54
CA HIS A 103 -12.56 -9.02 -6.02
C HIS A 103 -12.65 -8.87 -7.54
N LEU A 104 -12.41 -9.95 -8.30
CA LEU A 104 -12.52 -9.96 -9.76
C LEU A 104 -13.94 -9.58 -10.21
N TRP A 105 -14.97 -10.12 -9.54
CA TRP A 105 -16.36 -9.75 -9.80
C TRP A 105 -16.59 -8.25 -9.59
N ALA A 106 -16.14 -7.70 -8.47
CA ALA A 106 -16.36 -6.29 -8.14
C ALA A 106 -15.63 -5.35 -9.11
N GLY A 107 -14.39 -5.68 -9.50
CA GLY A 107 -13.61 -4.92 -10.48
C GLY A 107 -14.30 -4.90 -11.85
N ARG A 108 -14.76 -6.07 -12.33
CA ARG A 108 -15.53 -6.18 -13.60
C ARG A 108 -16.80 -5.33 -13.58
N GLU A 109 -17.58 -5.42 -12.51
CA GLU A 109 -18.84 -4.68 -12.43
C GLU A 109 -18.62 -3.17 -12.31
N LEU A 110 -17.65 -2.73 -11.50
CA LEU A 110 -17.28 -1.32 -11.40
C LEU A 110 -16.87 -0.77 -12.77
N SER A 111 -16.00 -1.46 -13.47
CA SER A 111 -15.49 -1.08 -14.80
C SER A 111 -16.61 -1.03 -15.84
N ARG A 112 -17.50 -2.04 -15.88
CA ARG A 112 -18.66 -2.06 -16.79
C ARG A 112 -19.62 -0.90 -16.52
N HIS A 113 -19.90 -0.60 -15.26
CA HIS A 113 -20.76 0.54 -14.89
C HIS A 113 -20.12 1.87 -15.27
N LEU A 114 -18.80 2.02 -15.10
CA LEU A 114 -18.05 3.20 -15.53
C LEU A 114 -18.20 3.38 -17.05
N VAL A 115 -17.92 2.35 -17.84
CA VAL A 115 -18.00 2.41 -19.30
C VAL A 115 -19.41 2.83 -19.75
N ARG A 116 -20.46 2.19 -19.23
CA ARG A 116 -21.86 2.55 -19.54
C ARG A 116 -22.16 4.00 -19.15
N HIS A 117 -21.72 4.44 -17.97
CA HIS A 117 -21.97 5.81 -17.52
C HIS A 117 -21.28 6.82 -18.44
N VAL A 118 -20.04 6.55 -18.88
CA VAL A 118 -19.30 7.43 -19.81
C VAL A 118 -19.93 7.43 -21.20
N GLN A 119 -20.41 6.28 -21.68
CA GLN A 119 -21.14 6.21 -22.97
C GLN A 119 -22.39 7.08 -22.98
N CYS A 120 -23.10 7.18 -21.84
CA CYS A 120 -24.32 8.01 -21.74
C CYS A 120 -24.03 9.49 -21.48
N ASN A 121 -22.92 9.82 -20.78
CA ASN A 121 -22.65 11.17 -20.24
C ASN A 121 -21.41 11.82 -20.82
N GLY A 122 -20.69 11.13 -21.70
CA GLY A 122 -19.42 11.59 -22.27
C GLY A 122 -18.24 11.57 -21.32
N VAL A 123 -17.05 11.72 -21.87
CA VAL A 123 -15.78 11.77 -21.14
C VAL A 123 -15.49 13.14 -20.52
N GLY A 124 -16.25 14.19 -20.91
CA GLY A 124 -15.96 15.59 -20.54
C GLY A 124 -14.62 16.02 -21.14
N GLU A 125 -13.79 16.66 -20.33
CA GLU A 125 -12.44 17.13 -20.73
C GLU A 125 -11.35 16.09 -20.41
N ALA A 126 -11.72 14.83 -20.09
CA ALA A 126 -10.73 13.81 -19.77
C ALA A 126 -9.94 13.39 -21.02
N GLY A 127 -8.62 13.41 -20.92
CA GLY A 127 -7.71 12.84 -21.92
C GLY A 127 -7.11 11.51 -21.46
N ALA A 128 -7.32 11.10 -20.20
CA ALA A 128 -6.81 9.83 -19.68
C ALA A 128 -7.77 9.16 -18.68
N VAL A 129 -7.64 7.83 -18.56
CA VAL A 129 -8.25 7.02 -17.50
C VAL A 129 -7.15 6.40 -16.64
N TYR A 130 -7.36 6.40 -15.33
CA TYR A 130 -6.48 5.80 -14.33
C TYR A 130 -7.24 4.74 -13.54
N GLY A 131 -6.70 3.53 -13.53
CA GLY A 131 -7.26 2.41 -12.78
C GLY A 131 -6.19 1.64 -12.00
N PHE A 132 -6.63 0.67 -11.21
CA PHE A 132 -5.77 -0.16 -10.37
C PHE A 132 -5.81 -1.61 -10.84
N SER A 133 -4.67 -2.32 -10.71
CA SER A 133 -4.54 -3.70 -11.18
C SER A 133 -5.56 -4.64 -10.54
N GLY A 134 -6.06 -5.59 -11.33
CA GLY A 134 -7.07 -6.57 -10.97
C GLY A 134 -8.51 -6.07 -11.09
N GLU A 135 -8.74 -4.76 -11.24
CA GLU A 135 -10.09 -4.19 -11.20
C GLU A 135 -10.48 -3.31 -12.41
N CYS A 136 -9.56 -3.00 -13.33
CA CYS A 136 -9.81 -1.94 -14.32
C CYS A 136 -9.81 -2.36 -15.80
N LEU A 137 -9.65 -3.63 -16.15
CA LEU A 137 -9.51 -4.09 -17.54
C LEU A 137 -10.58 -3.52 -18.47
N GLU A 138 -11.85 -3.70 -18.15
CA GLU A 138 -12.96 -3.28 -19.02
C GLU A 138 -13.04 -1.74 -19.12
N ALA A 139 -12.62 -1.01 -18.06
CA ALA A 139 -12.51 0.44 -18.09
C ALA A 139 -11.37 0.89 -19.01
N LEU A 140 -10.19 0.25 -18.94
CA LEU A 140 -9.07 0.58 -19.82
C LEU A 140 -9.45 0.34 -21.29
N VAL A 141 -10.01 -0.83 -21.61
CA VAL A 141 -10.43 -1.18 -22.97
C VAL A 141 -11.51 -0.23 -23.50
N GLY A 142 -12.54 0.04 -22.67
CA GLY A 142 -13.64 0.92 -23.07
C GLY A 142 -13.21 2.38 -23.25
N MET A 143 -12.32 2.90 -22.40
CA MET A 143 -11.83 4.28 -22.50
C MET A 143 -10.81 4.43 -23.65
N ARG A 144 -9.98 3.43 -23.90
CA ARG A 144 -9.08 3.41 -25.07
C ARG A 144 -9.86 3.49 -26.39
N ALA A 145 -10.99 2.79 -26.47
CA ALA A 145 -11.87 2.88 -27.64
C ALA A 145 -12.47 4.28 -27.86
N LEU A 146 -12.51 5.12 -26.82
CA LEU A 146 -12.91 6.53 -26.87
C LEU A 146 -11.71 7.49 -27.07
N GLY A 147 -10.51 6.98 -27.30
CA GLY A 147 -9.29 7.77 -27.55
C GLY A 147 -8.59 8.31 -26.31
N LEU A 148 -8.95 7.84 -25.10
CA LEU A 148 -8.26 8.25 -23.87
C LEU A 148 -6.95 7.46 -23.71
N LYS A 149 -5.92 8.14 -23.18
CA LYS A 149 -4.72 7.49 -22.66
C LYS A 149 -5.08 6.59 -21.47
N THR A 150 -4.53 5.40 -21.41
CA THR A 150 -4.87 4.40 -20.41
C THR A 150 -3.71 4.18 -19.44
N VAL A 151 -3.99 4.30 -18.14
CA VAL A 151 -3.00 4.16 -17.08
C VAL A 151 -3.47 3.12 -16.07
N VAL A 152 -2.65 2.11 -15.80
CA VAL A 152 -2.88 1.15 -14.74
C VAL A 152 -1.82 1.28 -13.65
N GLU A 153 -2.24 1.35 -12.40
CA GLU A 153 -1.35 1.22 -11.24
C GLU A 153 -1.26 -0.23 -10.79
N GLN A 154 -0.06 -0.82 -10.90
CA GLN A 154 0.24 -2.12 -10.33
C GLN A 154 0.46 -1.97 -8.82
N ILE A 155 -0.51 -2.40 -8.02
CA ILE A 155 -0.60 -2.05 -6.60
C ILE A 155 0.27 -2.91 -5.67
N VAL A 156 0.65 -4.09 -6.12
CA VAL A 156 1.49 -5.08 -5.43
C VAL A 156 2.28 -5.84 -6.49
N ALA A 157 3.25 -6.66 -6.10
CA ALA A 157 3.89 -7.54 -7.06
C ALA A 157 2.87 -8.37 -7.85
N PRO A 158 3.14 -8.72 -9.12
CA PRO A 158 2.27 -9.57 -9.92
C PRO A 158 1.81 -10.81 -9.16
N LYS A 159 0.55 -11.20 -9.35
CA LYS A 159 -0.13 -12.23 -8.56
C LYS A 159 0.68 -13.51 -8.39
N LEU A 160 1.27 -14.04 -9.46
CA LEU A 160 2.05 -15.28 -9.36
C LEU A 160 3.32 -15.13 -8.52
N ILE A 161 3.97 -13.97 -8.54
CA ILE A 161 5.14 -13.68 -7.69
C ILE A 161 4.72 -13.58 -6.22
N LEU A 162 3.62 -12.86 -5.95
CA LEU A 162 3.06 -12.77 -4.60
C LEU A 162 2.73 -14.15 -4.04
N ASP A 163 1.99 -14.96 -4.81
CA ASP A 163 1.52 -16.28 -4.37
C ASP A 163 2.70 -17.24 -4.15
N SER A 164 3.67 -17.28 -5.08
CA SER A 164 4.87 -18.10 -4.92
C SER A 164 5.62 -17.78 -3.63
N LEU A 165 5.87 -16.48 -3.38
CA LEU A 165 6.59 -16.04 -2.19
C LEU A 165 5.85 -16.38 -0.89
N VAL A 166 4.51 -16.26 -0.86
CA VAL A 166 3.72 -16.55 0.34
C VAL A 166 3.59 -18.05 0.57
N LEU A 167 3.41 -18.85 -0.49
CA LEU A 167 3.38 -20.32 -0.40
C LEU A 167 4.73 -20.88 0.09
N GLU A 168 5.85 -20.33 -0.40
CA GLU A 168 7.17 -20.68 0.12
C GLU A 168 7.30 -20.40 1.63
N GLU A 169 6.66 -19.35 2.13
CA GLU A 169 6.65 -19.08 3.58
C GLU A 169 5.74 -20.07 4.34
N GLU A 170 4.64 -20.51 3.74
CA GLU A 170 3.82 -21.59 4.35
C GLU A 170 4.60 -22.88 4.48
N ASP A 171 5.37 -23.24 3.46
CA ASP A 171 6.22 -24.44 3.49
C ASP A 171 7.34 -24.33 4.54
N ARG A 172 7.91 -23.12 4.74
CA ARG A 172 8.94 -22.86 5.76
C ARG A 172 8.38 -22.85 7.18
N PHE A 173 7.15 -22.40 7.32
CA PHE A 173 6.48 -22.19 8.62
C PHE A 173 5.10 -22.86 8.65
N PRO A 174 5.06 -24.21 8.60
CA PRO A 174 3.80 -24.94 8.60
C PRO A 174 3.01 -24.67 9.88
N GLY A 175 1.69 -24.54 9.74
CA GLY A 175 0.77 -24.32 10.87
C GLY A 175 0.76 -22.89 11.43
N TRP A 176 1.40 -21.91 10.76
CA TRP A 176 1.31 -20.50 11.15
C TRP A 176 -0.02 -19.87 10.78
N SER A 177 -0.62 -20.26 9.67
CA SER A 177 -1.90 -19.74 9.18
C SER A 177 -3.02 -20.75 9.35
N ALA A 178 -4.22 -20.28 9.69
CA ALA A 178 -5.42 -21.14 9.79
C ALA A 178 -5.94 -21.59 8.42
N VAL A 179 -5.68 -20.78 7.40
CA VAL A 179 -6.11 -21.01 6.01
C VAL A 179 -4.89 -20.89 5.13
N SER A 180 -4.70 -21.85 4.21
CA SER A 180 -3.60 -21.78 3.24
C SER A 180 -3.75 -20.55 2.34
N ALA A 181 -2.61 -19.98 1.94
CA ALA A 181 -2.55 -18.91 0.96
C ALA A 181 -2.86 -19.39 -0.47
N PHE A 182 -3.02 -20.72 -0.67
CA PHE A 182 -3.33 -21.27 -1.98
C PHE A 182 -4.61 -20.65 -2.55
N ASP A 183 -4.47 -20.10 -3.77
CA ASP A 183 -5.56 -19.47 -4.50
C ASP A 183 -5.76 -20.18 -5.84
N GLY A 184 -6.88 -20.90 -5.98
CA GLY A 184 -7.22 -21.62 -7.19
C GLY A 184 -7.45 -20.73 -8.42
N LEU A 185 -7.59 -19.40 -8.22
CA LEU A 185 -7.77 -18.41 -9.29
C LEU A 185 -6.50 -17.59 -9.58
N SER A 186 -5.34 -17.99 -9.06
CA SER A 186 -4.07 -17.27 -9.29
C SER A 186 -3.74 -17.11 -10.77
N ALA A 187 -3.94 -18.15 -11.57
CA ALA A 187 -3.69 -18.12 -13.01
C ALA A 187 -4.65 -17.19 -13.75
N ASP A 188 -5.94 -17.20 -13.41
CA ASP A 188 -6.96 -16.35 -14.01
C ASP A 188 -6.72 -14.87 -13.64
N TYR A 189 -6.35 -14.61 -12.38
CA TYR A 189 -5.99 -13.27 -11.94
C TYR A 189 -4.75 -12.75 -12.69
N ALA A 190 -3.71 -13.57 -12.81
CA ALA A 190 -2.49 -13.22 -13.55
C ALA A 190 -2.74 -13.05 -15.05
N ALA A 191 -3.66 -13.81 -15.65
CA ALA A 191 -4.08 -13.58 -17.02
C ALA A 191 -4.72 -12.20 -17.17
N ARG A 192 -5.63 -11.83 -16.25
CA ARG A 192 -6.25 -10.52 -16.23
C ARG A 192 -5.23 -9.38 -16.03
N GLU A 193 -4.24 -9.54 -15.14
CA GLU A 193 -3.17 -8.55 -15.00
C GLU A 193 -2.42 -8.33 -16.33
N ARG A 194 -2.09 -9.41 -17.04
CA ARG A 194 -1.44 -9.29 -18.36
C ARG A 194 -2.30 -8.56 -19.38
N GLU A 195 -3.61 -8.82 -19.39
CA GLU A 195 -4.56 -8.11 -20.26
C GLU A 195 -4.66 -6.62 -19.89
N GLU A 196 -4.65 -6.28 -18.60
CA GLU A 196 -4.62 -4.89 -18.14
C GLU A 196 -3.32 -4.17 -18.57
N TRP A 197 -2.17 -4.83 -18.46
CA TRP A 197 -0.90 -4.27 -18.96
C TRP A 197 -0.89 -4.12 -20.47
N ALA A 198 -1.49 -5.06 -21.21
CA ALA A 198 -1.62 -4.94 -22.66
C ALA A 198 -2.54 -3.78 -23.09
N ALA A 199 -3.59 -3.54 -22.30
CA ALA A 199 -4.55 -2.45 -22.51
C ALA A 199 -4.08 -1.08 -22.01
N ALA A 200 -2.98 -1.00 -21.25
CA ALA A 200 -2.47 0.25 -20.68
C ALA A 200 -1.38 0.88 -21.56
N ASP A 201 -1.42 2.21 -21.75
CA ASP A 201 -0.33 2.96 -22.37
C ASP A 201 0.80 3.22 -21.36
N LEU A 202 0.46 3.31 -20.06
CA LEU A 202 1.41 3.49 -18.96
C LEU A 202 1.07 2.57 -17.79
N ILE A 203 2.09 1.90 -17.25
CA ILE A 203 2.00 1.09 -16.04
C ILE A 203 2.77 1.79 -14.93
N VAL A 204 2.05 2.21 -13.90
CA VAL A 204 2.62 2.86 -12.71
C VAL A 204 2.88 1.81 -11.65
N CYS A 205 4.12 1.73 -11.17
CA CYS A 205 4.56 0.80 -10.14
C CYS A 205 4.96 1.57 -8.89
N GLY A 206 4.44 1.18 -7.71
CA GLY A 206 4.76 1.86 -6.45
C GLY A 206 6.20 1.68 -5.98
N SER A 207 6.94 0.72 -6.56
CA SER A 207 8.33 0.41 -6.23
C SER A 207 9.08 -0.28 -7.36
N ARG A 208 10.42 -0.34 -7.23
CA ARG A 208 11.27 -1.11 -8.15
C ARG A 208 10.91 -2.60 -8.13
N PHE A 209 10.68 -3.17 -6.94
CA PHE A 209 10.30 -4.57 -6.80
C PHE A 209 9.04 -4.91 -7.62
N VAL A 210 8.01 -4.06 -7.58
CA VAL A 210 6.80 -4.23 -8.39
C VAL A 210 7.12 -4.10 -9.88
N ARG A 211 7.87 -3.07 -10.27
CA ARG A 211 8.26 -2.85 -11.67
C ARG A 211 9.03 -4.05 -12.23
N ASP A 212 10.00 -4.54 -11.50
CA ASP A 212 10.84 -5.67 -11.93
C ASP A 212 9.97 -6.93 -12.10
N GLY A 213 8.99 -7.14 -11.22
CA GLY A 213 8.00 -8.20 -11.37
C GLY A 213 7.13 -8.06 -12.63
N VAL A 214 6.71 -6.85 -12.98
CA VAL A 214 5.96 -6.57 -14.24
C VAL A 214 6.86 -6.83 -15.45
N LEU A 215 8.10 -6.34 -15.43
CA LEU A 215 9.06 -6.54 -16.53
C LEU A 215 9.41 -8.02 -16.75
N ALA A 216 9.50 -8.81 -15.68
CA ALA A 216 9.71 -10.26 -15.75
C ALA A 216 8.60 -11.00 -16.53
N ASN A 217 7.43 -10.37 -16.69
CA ASN A 217 6.33 -10.87 -17.51
C ASN A 217 6.35 -10.37 -18.98
N GLY A 218 7.47 -9.80 -19.43
CA GLY A 218 7.69 -9.41 -20.83
C GLY A 218 7.07 -8.05 -21.23
N VAL A 219 6.72 -7.23 -20.26
CA VAL A 219 6.20 -5.87 -20.53
C VAL A 219 7.35 -4.95 -20.94
N ASP A 220 7.10 -4.09 -21.94
CA ASP A 220 8.06 -3.10 -22.41
C ASP A 220 8.46 -2.13 -21.28
N PRO A 221 9.77 -2.03 -20.94
CA PRO A 221 10.28 -1.12 -19.92
C PRO A 221 9.90 0.34 -20.13
N ALA A 222 9.72 0.79 -21.38
CA ALA A 222 9.33 2.15 -21.72
C ALA A 222 7.92 2.51 -21.23
N ARG A 223 7.08 1.51 -21.00
CA ARG A 223 5.71 1.65 -20.50
C ARG A 223 5.60 1.51 -18.97
N CYS A 224 6.70 1.20 -18.27
CA CYS A 224 6.71 0.96 -16.83
C CYS A 224 7.48 2.05 -16.10
N VAL A 225 6.81 2.77 -15.22
CA VAL A 225 7.41 3.84 -14.40
C VAL A 225 7.28 3.53 -12.92
N VAL A 226 8.33 3.85 -12.15
CA VAL A 226 8.26 3.78 -10.68
C VAL A 226 7.84 5.12 -10.13
N VAL A 227 6.68 5.15 -9.49
CA VAL A 227 6.16 6.32 -8.77
C VAL A 227 5.94 5.93 -7.32
N PRO A 228 6.92 6.14 -6.44
CA PRO A 228 6.76 5.85 -5.01
C PRO A 228 5.59 6.62 -4.43
N TYR A 229 4.89 5.97 -3.51
CA TYR A 229 3.70 6.55 -2.86
C TYR A 229 4.04 7.77 -2.01
N GLY A 230 3.00 8.44 -1.55
CA GLY A 230 3.07 9.49 -0.56
C GLY A 230 2.04 9.27 0.52
N VAL A 231 2.29 9.88 1.68
CA VAL A 231 1.39 9.83 2.83
C VAL A 231 1.06 11.24 3.32
N ASP A 232 -0.03 11.36 4.07
CA ASP A 232 -0.30 12.58 4.83
C ASP A 232 0.75 12.68 5.96
N ILE A 233 1.72 13.59 5.81
CA ILE A 233 2.74 13.82 6.83
C ILE A 233 2.17 14.73 7.90
N HIS A 234 2.02 14.19 9.11
CA HIS A 234 1.67 15.01 10.26
C HIS A 234 2.90 15.78 10.76
N PRO A 235 2.76 17.08 11.09
CA PRO A 235 3.89 17.90 11.54
C PRO A 235 4.54 17.47 12.84
N SER A 236 3.96 16.52 13.57
CA SER A 236 4.39 16.07 14.89
C SER A 236 5.65 15.20 14.90
N GLY A 237 6.11 14.73 13.74
CA GLY A 237 7.36 13.98 13.65
C GLY A 237 8.57 14.89 13.77
N SER A 238 9.58 14.45 14.50
CA SER A 238 10.89 15.12 14.64
C SER A 238 12.00 14.09 14.69
N PRO A 239 13.24 14.47 14.36
CA PRO A 239 14.39 13.61 14.61
C PRO A 239 14.45 13.21 16.08
N ARG A 240 14.84 11.97 16.34
CA ARG A 240 14.84 11.40 17.68
C ARG A 240 16.24 11.18 18.20
N ARG A 241 16.38 11.27 19.50
CA ARG A 241 17.58 10.85 20.21
C ARG A 241 17.44 9.43 20.69
N ARG A 242 18.55 8.69 20.69
CA ARG A 242 18.59 7.34 21.27
C ARG A 242 18.29 7.43 22.77
N ARG A 243 17.24 6.72 23.21
CA ARG A 243 16.90 6.61 24.64
C ARG A 243 17.74 5.55 25.31
N THR A 244 17.95 5.66 26.60
CA THR A 244 18.54 4.60 27.42
C THR A 244 17.56 3.43 27.56
N GLY A 245 18.08 2.23 27.78
CA GLY A 245 17.29 1.00 27.94
C GLY A 245 17.07 0.22 26.63
N PRO A 246 16.21 -0.81 26.66
CA PRO A 246 15.94 -1.66 25.50
C PRO A 246 15.44 -0.88 24.29
N LEU A 247 15.86 -1.31 23.09
CA LEU A 247 15.42 -0.73 21.82
C LEU A 247 13.95 -1.08 21.58
N ARG A 248 13.10 -0.10 21.36
CA ARG A 248 11.67 -0.31 21.09
C ARG A 248 11.41 -0.48 19.60
N VAL A 249 11.16 -1.71 19.19
CA VAL A 249 10.97 -2.11 17.80
C VAL A 249 9.48 -2.24 17.48
N LEU A 250 9.01 -1.49 16.49
CA LEU A 250 7.62 -1.47 16.06
C LEU A 250 7.47 -2.09 14.66
N THR A 251 6.48 -2.95 14.51
CA THR A 251 5.96 -3.39 13.21
C THR A 251 4.48 -3.02 13.10
N VAL A 252 4.05 -2.44 11.97
CA VAL A 252 2.65 -2.08 11.70
C VAL A 252 2.17 -2.78 10.44
N GLY A 253 1.01 -3.43 10.52
CA GLY A 253 0.36 -4.16 9.42
C GLY A 253 -0.19 -5.50 9.88
N GLY A 254 -0.77 -6.27 8.96
CA GLY A 254 -1.26 -7.62 9.29
C GLY A 254 -0.14 -8.52 9.81
N VAL A 255 -0.37 -9.16 10.95
CA VAL A 255 0.59 -10.06 11.59
C VAL A 255 0.43 -11.44 10.95
N GLY A 256 1.35 -11.82 10.07
CA GLY A 256 1.29 -13.05 9.28
C GLY A 256 2.51 -13.25 8.39
N LEU A 257 2.52 -14.32 7.62
CA LEU A 257 3.69 -14.77 6.84
C LEU A 257 4.16 -13.71 5.84
N ARG A 258 3.24 -13.11 5.08
CA ARG A 258 3.56 -12.11 4.05
C ARG A 258 4.33 -10.89 4.60
N LYS A 259 4.06 -10.51 5.84
CA LYS A 259 4.76 -9.39 6.53
C LYS A 259 6.06 -9.80 7.22
N GLY A 260 6.47 -11.06 7.08
CA GLY A 260 7.72 -11.57 7.66
C GLY A 260 7.65 -11.72 9.19
N THR A 261 6.46 -11.98 9.76
CA THR A 261 6.28 -12.16 11.21
C THR A 261 7.19 -13.23 11.81
N PRO A 262 7.49 -14.39 11.17
CA PRO A 262 8.44 -15.36 11.70
C PRO A 262 9.83 -14.77 11.95
N TYR A 263 10.28 -13.87 11.10
CA TYR A 263 11.60 -13.22 11.20
C TYR A 263 11.62 -12.16 12.30
N VAL A 264 10.49 -11.48 12.54
CA VAL A 264 10.32 -10.60 13.72
C VAL A 264 10.43 -11.41 15.00
N LEU A 265 9.76 -12.58 15.08
CA LEU A 265 9.84 -13.48 16.23
C LEU A 265 11.27 -13.97 16.48
N GLN A 266 11.98 -14.39 15.41
CA GLN A 266 13.35 -14.87 15.54
C GLN A 266 14.29 -13.76 16.02
N ALA A 267 14.19 -12.55 15.47
CA ALA A 267 14.93 -11.38 15.92
C ALA A 267 14.64 -11.02 17.38
N ALA A 268 13.36 -11.06 17.79
CA ALA A 268 12.96 -10.80 19.16
C ALA A 268 13.59 -11.78 20.16
N ARG A 269 13.62 -13.06 19.82
CA ARG A 269 14.24 -14.09 20.66
C ARG A 269 15.76 -13.94 20.75
N ARG A 270 16.43 -13.57 19.64
CA ARG A 270 17.89 -13.42 19.61
C ARG A 270 18.36 -12.18 20.37
N LEU A 271 17.64 -11.07 20.24
CA LEU A 271 17.98 -9.82 20.91
C LEU A 271 17.58 -9.82 22.40
N GLY A 272 16.62 -10.63 22.82
CA GLY A 272 16.24 -10.79 24.22
C GLY A 272 16.03 -9.48 24.93
N ALA A 273 16.74 -9.25 26.05
CA ALA A 273 16.63 -8.04 26.86
C ALA A 273 17.14 -6.75 26.18
N LEU A 274 17.82 -6.85 25.03
CA LEU A 274 18.33 -5.69 24.29
C LEU A 274 17.22 -4.93 23.55
N ALA A 275 16.08 -5.58 23.26
CA ALA A 275 15.00 -4.95 22.50
C ALA A 275 13.60 -5.41 22.94
N GLU A 276 12.64 -4.50 22.93
CA GLU A 276 11.21 -4.74 23.13
C GLU A 276 10.48 -4.67 21.78
N PHE A 277 9.73 -5.72 21.44
CA PHE A 277 9.02 -5.79 20.17
C PHE A 277 7.52 -5.61 20.35
N ARG A 278 6.93 -4.80 19.44
CA ARG A 278 5.48 -4.61 19.36
C ARG A 278 5.01 -4.71 17.93
N MET A 279 3.93 -5.48 17.73
CA MET A 279 3.24 -5.55 16.44
C MET A 279 1.83 -5.01 16.56
N VAL A 280 1.42 -4.18 15.58
CA VAL A 280 0.11 -3.53 15.52
C VAL A 280 -0.58 -3.91 14.22
N GLY A 281 -1.69 -4.64 14.32
CA GLY A 281 -2.48 -5.09 13.18
C GLY A 281 -3.30 -6.34 13.51
N ALA A 282 -4.19 -6.73 12.59
CA ALA A 282 -4.90 -8.00 12.71
C ALA A 282 -3.90 -9.17 12.67
N CYS A 283 -4.11 -10.16 13.50
CA CYS A 283 -3.22 -11.32 13.63
C CYS A 283 -3.87 -12.56 13.02
N ASP A 284 -3.25 -13.06 11.95
CA ASP A 284 -3.68 -14.29 11.25
C ASP A 284 -2.89 -15.53 11.73
N VAL A 285 -1.90 -15.34 12.63
CA VAL A 285 -1.10 -16.42 13.21
C VAL A 285 -1.91 -17.22 14.23
N VAL A 286 -1.83 -18.54 14.17
CA VAL A 286 -2.64 -19.47 15.00
C VAL A 286 -1.77 -20.49 15.74
N GLY A 287 -2.39 -21.27 16.63
CA GLY A 287 -1.80 -22.42 17.29
C GLY A 287 -0.52 -22.11 18.08
N PRO A 288 0.45 -23.05 18.11
CA PRO A 288 1.71 -22.89 18.85
C PRO A 288 2.54 -21.70 18.39
N ALA A 289 2.47 -21.34 17.09
CA ALA A 289 3.16 -20.18 16.55
C ALA A 289 2.67 -18.87 17.19
N ARG A 290 1.35 -18.74 17.40
CA ARG A 290 0.77 -17.59 18.09
C ARG A 290 1.20 -17.50 19.55
N ALA A 291 1.21 -18.62 20.27
CA ALA A 291 1.71 -18.66 21.64
C ALA A 291 3.18 -18.20 21.71
N ALA A 292 4.03 -18.80 20.87
CA ALA A 292 5.44 -18.42 20.77
C ALA A 292 5.66 -16.94 20.43
N LEU A 293 4.77 -16.37 19.59
CA LEU A 293 4.84 -14.95 19.22
C LEU A 293 4.45 -14.05 20.41
N THR A 294 3.38 -14.40 21.15
CA THR A 294 2.92 -13.61 22.31
C THR A 294 3.89 -13.65 23.50
N ASP A 295 4.73 -14.70 23.61
CA ASP A 295 5.77 -14.80 24.62
C ASP A 295 6.93 -13.83 24.39
N ALA A 296 7.21 -13.45 23.12
CA ALA A 296 8.36 -12.65 22.74
C ALA A 296 7.99 -11.26 22.21
N VAL A 297 6.75 -11.03 21.78
CA VAL A 297 6.29 -9.81 21.11
C VAL A 297 4.96 -9.35 21.65
N THR A 298 4.83 -8.07 21.99
CA THR A 298 3.54 -7.47 22.35
C THR A 298 2.65 -7.34 21.12
N LEU A 299 1.51 -8.04 21.08
CA LEU A 299 0.51 -7.93 20.02
C LEU A 299 -0.58 -6.93 20.45
N ALA A 300 -0.60 -5.74 19.84
CA ALA A 300 -1.61 -4.71 20.14
C ALA A 300 -2.96 -4.97 19.43
N GLY A 301 -3.00 -5.90 18.47
CA GLY A 301 -4.18 -6.11 17.65
C GLY A 301 -4.42 -4.99 16.63
N ALA A 302 -5.57 -5.03 15.98
CA ALA A 302 -5.99 -3.97 15.07
C ALA A 302 -6.49 -2.76 15.87
N VAL A 303 -5.85 -1.62 15.69
CA VAL A 303 -6.19 -0.36 16.37
C VAL A 303 -6.83 0.65 15.42
N PRO A 304 -7.67 1.58 15.91
CA PRO A 304 -8.15 2.71 15.13
C PRO A 304 -6.99 3.57 14.59
N ARG A 305 -7.16 4.16 13.39
CA ARG A 305 -6.11 4.98 12.78
C ARG A 305 -5.64 6.13 13.68
N ALA A 306 -6.54 6.70 14.47
CA ALA A 306 -6.20 7.79 15.39
C ALA A 306 -5.20 7.36 16.49
N GLU A 307 -5.13 6.07 16.80
CA GLU A 307 -4.25 5.53 17.84
C GLU A 307 -2.87 5.13 17.30
N ILE A 308 -2.74 4.98 15.97
CA ILE A 308 -1.49 4.54 15.31
C ILE A 308 -0.32 5.49 15.62
N ALA A 309 -0.57 6.80 15.70
CA ALA A 309 0.44 7.80 16.01
C ALA A 309 1.12 7.55 17.38
N ALA A 310 0.37 7.07 18.39
CA ALA A 310 0.91 6.73 19.69
C ALA A 310 1.89 5.54 19.64
N HIS A 311 1.65 4.58 18.73
CA HIS A 311 2.57 3.46 18.54
C HIS A 311 3.87 3.90 17.85
N TYR A 312 3.79 4.76 16.84
CA TYR A 312 5.00 5.35 16.25
C TYR A 312 5.75 6.22 17.28
N ALA A 313 5.03 6.96 18.15
CA ALA A 313 5.65 7.76 19.21
C ALA A 313 6.36 6.90 20.26
N TRP A 314 5.85 5.72 20.57
CA TRP A 314 6.46 4.76 21.49
C TRP A 314 7.77 4.18 20.95
N ALA A 315 7.86 3.93 19.64
CA ALA A 315 8.95 3.21 19.00
C ALA A 315 10.26 4.00 18.95
N ASP A 316 11.38 3.29 18.93
CA ASP A 316 12.71 3.80 18.58
C ASP A 316 13.07 3.43 17.13
N VAL A 317 12.69 2.23 16.67
CA VAL A 317 12.97 1.72 15.33
C VAL A 317 11.69 1.10 14.74
N PHE A 318 11.52 1.24 13.43
CA PHE A 318 10.50 0.55 12.67
C PHE A 318 11.09 -0.64 11.93
N LEU A 319 10.54 -1.84 12.15
CA LEU A 319 10.95 -3.07 11.49
C LEU A 319 9.83 -3.58 10.58
N LEU A 320 10.11 -3.78 9.29
CA LEU A 320 9.18 -4.37 8.35
C LEU A 320 9.90 -5.36 7.42
N PRO A 321 10.13 -6.61 7.83
CA PRO A 321 10.84 -7.60 7.03
C PRO A 321 9.88 -8.31 6.06
N SER A 322 9.06 -7.53 5.34
CA SER A 322 8.04 -8.06 4.44
C SER A 322 8.62 -8.92 3.33
N ILE A 323 7.93 -10.03 3.07
CA ILE A 323 8.26 -10.96 1.99
C ILE A 323 7.74 -10.43 0.66
N CYS A 324 6.58 -9.78 0.66
CA CYS A 324 5.99 -9.20 -0.55
C CYS A 324 5.02 -8.06 -0.23
N GLU A 325 5.28 -6.89 -0.83
CA GLU A 325 4.42 -5.70 -0.79
C GLU A 325 4.42 -5.01 -2.16
N GLY A 326 3.63 -3.95 -2.27
CA GLY A 326 3.71 -3.03 -3.43
C GLY A 326 4.66 -1.89 -3.15
N SER A 327 4.23 -1.00 -2.25
CA SER A 327 5.00 0.08 -1.63
C SER A 327 4.36 0.33 -0.27
N ALA A 328 5.00 -0.19 0.77
CA ALA A 328 4.42 -0.25 2.11
C ALA A 328 4.28 1.15 2.73
N THR A 329 3.07 1.70 2.75
CA THR A 329 2.79 3.06 3.27
C THR A 329 3.23 3.26 4.72
N VAL A 330 3.22 2.21 5.53
CA VAL A 330 3.68 2.24 6.94
C VAL A 330 5.16 2.57 7.08
N VAL A 331 5.97 2.31 6.04
CA VAL A 331 7.39 2.73 6.00
C VAL A 331 7.48 4.25 5.88
N TYR A 332 6.67 4.87 5.02
CA TYR A 332 6.62 6.33 4.86
C TYR A 332 6.13 7.00 6.16
N GLU A 333 5.13 6.38 6.82
CA GLU A 333 4.64 6.86 8.13
C GLU A 333 5.74 6.77 9.21
N ALA A 334 6.53 5.70 9.21
CA ALA A 334 7.66 5.53 10.12
C ALA A 334 8.77 6.58 9.88
N LEU A 335 9.14 6.81 8.61
CA LEU A 335 10.08 7.87 8.24
C LEU A 335 9.58 9.24 8.69
N ALA A 336 8.29 9.56 8.47
CA ALA A 336 7.66 10.79 8.90
C ALA A 336 7.65 10.96 10.43
N ALA A 337 7.61 9.86 11.17
CA ALA A 337 7.76 9.84 12.63
C ALA A 337 9.21 9.98 13.10
N GLY A 338 10.19 10.09 12.21
CA GLY A 338 11.62 10.18 12.51
C GLY A 338 12.21 8.85 13.00
N LEU A 339 11.63 7.71 12.63
CA LEU A 339 12.15 6.40 13.02
C LEU A 339 13.16 5.89 11.99
N PRO A 340 14.37 5.46 12.40
CA PRO A 340 15.18 4.59 11.59
C PRO A 340 14.38 3.35 11.17
N VAL A 341 14.54 2.91 9.92
CA VAL A 341 13.75 1.82 9.37
C VAL A 341 14.64 0.63 9.01
N VAL A 342 14.28 -0.57 9.48
CA VAL A 342 14.86 -1.83 9.01
C VAL A 342 13.82 -2.55 8.16
N THR A 343 14.12 -2.80 6.90
CA THR A 343 13.14 -3.32 5.93
C THR A 343 13.81 -4.18 4.85
N THR A 344 13.01 -4.70 3.91
CA THR A 344 13.49 -5.51 2.79
C THR A 344 13.25 -4.82 1.45
N PRO A 345 13.95 -5.17 0.37
CA PRO A 345 13.65 -4.68 -0.98
C PRO A 345 12.19 -4.97 -1.38
N ASN A 346 11.67 -6.13 -0.97
CA ASN A 346 10.31 -6.58 -1.28
C ASN A 346 9.20 -5.81 -0.52
N ALA A 347 9.55 -5.00 0.47
CA ALA A 347 8.62 -4.04 1.07
C ALA A 347 8.29 -2.87 0.13
N GLY A 348 9.04 -2.72 -0.96
CA GLY A 348 8.87 -1.61 -1.91
C GLY A 348 9.19 -0.26 -1.27
N SER A 349 10.19 -0.25 -0.40
CA SER A 349 10.54 0.90 0.43
C SER A 349 11.37 1.94 -0.33
N VAL A 350 11.31 3.18 0.17
CA VAL A 350 12.13 4.31 -0.26
C VAL A 350 13.31 4.58 0.69
N VAL A 351 13.54 3.69 1.61
CA VAL A 351 14.67 3.72 2.57
C VAL A 351 15.98 3.59 1.81
N ARG A 352 16.95 4.45 2.17
CA ARG A 352 18.31 4.37 1.68
C ARG A 352 19.13 3.61 2.72
N ASP A 353 19.71 2.50 2.28
CA ASP A 353 20.53 1.64 3.13
C ASP A 353 21.70 2.39 3.78
N GLY A 354 21.92 2.19 5.07
CA GLY A 354 22.94 2.88 5.87
C GLY A 354 22.66 4.37 6.15
N LEU A 355 21.62 4.97 5.56
CA LEU A 355 21.31 6.40 5.73
C LEU A 355 20.02 6.62 6.54
N ASP A 356 18.91 6.08 6.11
CA ASP A 356 17.61 6.24 6.78
C ASP A 356 17.31 5.05 7.71
N GLY A 357 18.21 4.07 7.73
CA GLY A 357 18.11 2.77 8.37
C GLY A 357 18.80 1.72 7.52
N PHE A 358 18.27 0.48 7.49
CA PHE A 358 18.90 -0.65 6.81
C PHE A 358 17.93 -1.39 5.89
N VAL A 359 18.42 -1.84 4.74
CA VAL A 359 17.67 -2.67 3.79
C VAL A 359 18.34 -4.03 3.73
N VAL A 360 17.73 -5.03 4.35
CA VAL A 360 18.25 -6.40 4.44
C VAL A 360 17.52 -7.32 3.46
N PRO A 361 18.14 -8.40 2.97
CA PRO A 361 17.46 -9.41 2.16
C PRO A 361 16.21 -9.96 2.85
N ILE A 362 15.22 -10.43 2.09
CA ILE A 362 14.12 -11.21 2.69
C ILE A 362 14.71 -12.45 3.39
N ARG A 363 14.08 -12.85 4.53
CA ARG A 363 14.48 -14.06 5.27
C ARG A 363 15.84 -13.96 6.00
N ASP A 364 16.48 -12.82 5.98
CA ASP A 364 17.80 -12.59 6.59
C ASP A 364 17.65 -12.11 8.04
N VAL A 365 17.53 -13.08 8.97
CA VAL A 365 17.43 -12.78 10.40
C VAL A 365 18.74 -12.22 10.96
N ASP A 366 19.88 -12.69 10.44
CA ASP A 366 21.20 -12.22 10.89
C ASP A 366 21.39 -10.75 10.53
N GLY A 367 20.98 -10.35 9.32
CA GLY A 367 20.98 -8.95 8.90
C GLY A 367 20.02 -8.08 9.71
N ILE A 368 18.81 -8.58 10.04
CA ILE A 368 17.88 -7.88 10.93
C ILE A 368 18.47 -7.66 12.31
N GLU A 369 19.05 -8.71 12.91
CA GLU A 369 19.67 -8.67 14.23
C GLU A 369 20.84 -7.67 14.25
N ALA A 370 21.75 -7.76 13.27
CA ALA A 370 22.89 -6.87 13.15
C ALA A 370 22.47 -5.39 13.02
N ALA A 371 21.47 -5.11 12.17
CA ALA A 371 20.93 -3.76 11.99
C ALA A 371 20.33 -3.20 13.30
N LEU A 372 19.50 -4.00 13.99
CA LEU A 372 18.90 -3.58 15.26
C LEU A 372 19.92 -3.42 16.38
N ALA A 373 20.92 -4.32 16.46
CA ALA A 373 22.02 -4.23 17.42
C ALA A 373 22.88 -2.98 17.21
N ALA A 374 23.19 -2.65 15.94
CA ALA A 374 23.93 -1.44 15.59
C ALA A 374 23.16 -0.17 16.03
N LEU A 375 21.86 -0.10 15.75
CA LEU A 375 21.00 1.02 16.17
C LEU A 375 20.81 1.10 17.69
N ALA A 376 20.91 -0.03 18.40
CA ALA A 376 20.86 -0.06 19.85
C ALA A 376 22.16 0.42 20.51
N GLY A 377 23.31 0.01 19.93
CA GLY A 377 24.64 0.22 20.53
C GLY A 377 25.34 1.52 20.12
N ASP A 378 24.98 2.12 18.98
CA ASP A 378 25.61 3.35 18.46
C ASP A 378 24.57 4.49 18.41
N ALA A 379 24.64 5.39 19.39
CA ALA A 379 23.71 6.53 19.50
C ALA A 379 23.89 7.54 18.34
N ASP A 380 25.12 7.73 17.87
CA ASP A 380 25.39 8.66 16.77
C ASP A 380 24.83 8.12 15.44
N LEU A 381 25.00 6.83 15.19
CA LEU A 381 24.38 6.17 14.04
C LEU A 381 22.85 6.27 14.10
N TYR A 382 22.27 5.99 15.25
CA TYR A 382 20.82 6.10 15.46
C TYR A 382 20.30 7.50 15.17
N GLU A 383 20.95 8.55 15.75
CA GLU A 383 20.53 9.94 15.57
C GLU A 383 20.69 10.41 14.12
N ARG A 384 21.76 10.00 13.45
CA ARG A 384 21.94 10.27 11.99
C ARG A 384 20.83 9.60 11.17
N CYS A 385 20.56 8.32 11.40
CA CYS A 385 19.48 7.62 10.70
C CYS A 385 18.12 8.26 10.94
N SER A 386 17.83 8.64 12.17
CA SER A 386 16.59 9.30 12.54
C SER A 386 16.41 10.66 11.86
N LEU A 387 17.46 11.49 11.83
CA LEU A 387 17.45 12.77 11.13
C LEU A 387 17.22 12.59 9.63
N ASN A 388 17.92 11.64 9.03
CA ASN A 388 17.80 11.34 7.62
C ASN A 388 16.41 10.78 7.27
N ALA A 389 15.86 9.87 8.08
CA ALA A 389 14.52 9.32 7.92
C ALA A 389 13.46 10.43 7.92
N TRP A 390 13.53 11.32 8.90
CA TRP A 390 12.62 12.46 9.00
C TRP A 390 12.76 13.45 7.83
N ALA A 391 13.97 13.74 7.39
CA ALA A 391 14.21 14.57 6.21
C ALA A 391 13.67 13.89 4.94
N ARG A 392 13.93 12.58 4.79
CA ARG A 392 13.51 11.77 3.65
C ARG A 392 12.00 11.74 3.47
N ALA A 393 11.23 11.68 4.57
CA ALA A 393 9.77 11.65 4.52
C ALA A 393 9.17 12.83 3.75
N ARG A 394 9.80 14.01 3.78
CA ARG A 394 9.31 15.21 3.08
C ARG A 394 9.27 15.08 1.57
N ASP A 395 10.10 14.18 1.00
CA ASP A 395 10.08 13.89 -0.42
C ASP A 395 8.84 13.06 -0.82
N PHE A 396 8.11 12.51 0.18
CA PHE A 396 7.01 11.56 -0.01
C PHE A 396 5.72 12.01 0.67
N ASP A 397 5.47 13.32 0.72
CA ASP A 397 4.13 13.83 1.04
C ASP A 397 3.16 13.61 -0.14
N LEU A 398 1.86 13.76 0.11
CA LEU A 398 0.86 13.60 -0.93
C LEU A 398 1.04 14.60 -2.09
N PRO A 399 1.36 15.89 -1.88
CA PRO A 399 1.65 16.81 -2.97
C PRO A 399 2.83 16.37 -3.85
N ALA A 400 3.92 15.88 -3.26
CA ALA A 400 5.08 15.38 -4.01
C ALA A 400 4.74 14.10 -4.79
N TYR A 401 3.95 13.20 -4.20
CA TYR A 401 3.42 12.03 -4.90
C TYR A 401 2.57 12.46 -6.10
N GLY A 402 1.66 13.43 -5.90
CA GLY A 402 0.82 13.94 -6.97
C GLY A 402 1.64 14.52 -8.14
N ARG A 403 2.69 15.29 -7.86
CA ARG A 403 3.60 15.82 -8.91
C ARG A 403 4.28 14.69 -9.68
N ARG A 404 4.92 13.73 -8.99
CA ARG A 404 5.57 12.56 -9.63
C ARG A 404 4.60 11.77 -10.51
N LEU A 405 3.37 11.57 -10.03
CA LEU A 405 2.36 10.83 -10.77
C LEU A 405 1.94 11.57 -12.04
N THR A 406 1.66 12.87 -11.95
CA THR A 406 1.23 13.66 -13.11
C THR A 406 2.35 13.84 -14.12
N GLU A 407 3.59 14.06 -13.69
CA GLU A 407 4.78 14.09 -14.55
C GLU A 407 4.96 12.78 -15.32
N ALA A 408 4.79 11.64 -14.64
CA ALA A 408 4.84 10.33 -15.28
C ALA A 408 3.73 10.15 -16.33
N ILE A 409 2.51 10.59 -16.03
CA ILE A 409 1.36 10.50 -16.94
C ILE A 409 1.57 11.41 -18.16
N ASP A 410 2.14 12.60 -17.97
CA ASP A 410 2.41 13.54 -19.06
C ASP A 410 3.60 13.14 -19.95
N GLY A 411 4.35 12.10 -19.55
CA GLY A 411 5.50 11.60 -20.30
C GLY A 411 6.80 12.32 -20.00
N ALA A 412 6.83 13.19 -18.98
CA ALA A 412 8.08 13.71 -18.46
C ALA A 412 8.90 12.58 -17.81
N PRO A 413 10.25 12.57 -17.96
CA PRO A 413 11.06 11.58 -17.26
C PRO A 413 10.81 11.69 -15.76
N ALA A 414 10.55 10.55 -15.11
CA ALA A 414 10.43 10.51 -13.66
C ALA A 414 11.70 11.11 -13.03
N PRO A 415 11.60 11.97 -12.01
CA PRO A 415 12.77 12.51 -11.34
C PRO A 415 13.64 11.35 -10.87
N VAL A 416 14.91 11.34 -11.30
CA VAL A 416 15.89 10.37 -10.86
C VAL A 416 16.07 10.58 -9.36
N LEU A 417 15.42 9.75 -8.58
CA LEU A 417 15.71 9.68 -7.14
C LEU A 417 17.19 9.33 -7.05
N SER A 418 18.03 10.34 -6.74
CA SER A 418 19.47 10.20 -6.68
C SER A 418 19.82 8.94 -5.89
N ALA A 419 20.47 7.99 -6.56
CA ALA A 419 21.13 6.90 -5.85
C ALA A 419 22.04 7.55 -4.79
N PRO A 420 22.16 6.99 -3.58
CA PRO A 420 23.08 7.52 -2.60
C PRO A 420 24.44 7.57 -3.27
N HIS A 421 25.08 8.75 -3.27
CA HIS A 421 26.49 8.84 -3.57
C HIS A 421 27.18 7.85 -2.62
N ALA A 422 27.74 6.79 -3.18
CA ALA A 422 28.75 6.03 -2.48
C ALA A 422 29.81 7.07 -2.09
N ALA A 423 29.87 7.40 -0.80
CA ALA A 423 30.94 8.19 -0.27
C ALA A 423 32.22 7.42 -0.60
N ALA A 424 32.97 7.92 -1.53
CA ALA A 424 34.36 7.49 -1.69
C ALA A 424 35.05 7.77 -0.36
N VAL A 425 35.64 6.72 0.21
CA VAL A 425 36.55 6.72 1.37
C VAL A 425 37.72 7.63 1.08
#